data_e27a64ac7c26c83e77a01b0f24e363a2
#
_entry.id   e27a64ac7c26c83e77a01b0f24e363a2
#
_cell.length_a   1.000
_cell.length_b   1.000
_cell.length_c   1.000
_cell.angle_alpha   90.00
_cell.angle_beta   90.00
_cell.angle_gamma   90.00
#
_symmetry.space_group_name_H-M   'P 1'
#
loop_
_entity.id
_entity.type
_entity.pdbx_description
1 polymer ?
#
loop_
_entity_poly.entity_id
_entity_poly.type
_entity_poly.pdbx_seq_one_letter_code
_entity_poly.pdbx_strand_id
1 'polypeptide(L)'
;MGASALALALAAGFSANAMAVTTMRISVSIPQNSHQGVAIDTFAKEVEKRTEGRYKIQTFYSSSLGAEREATEAVQLGTQELTFTSTGPIPNFVPEVKILDVPFLFRDYAHARAVLDGPIGQELLQKFDARGIKALAWGENGFRHMTNSKRSVNAPEDLKGLKMRTMENPVHVQAYKGFGIIPTPMAFSEVFTALQQGTVDGQENPLSVITSAKFDQVQKYLTLTGHVYSPCVFLMNKGAFDKLSAADKTAFLEAAKEGVKANRMRVDSDEKMAVADLRAKGMTVVDQVDKTRFQSALTPVYADFEKQFGKANLDRIRNYK
;
A
#
# COMPACT_ATOMS: atom_id res chain seq x y z
N MET A 1 -63.20 -54.93 21.55
CA MET A 1 -61.96 -54.63 22.34
C MET A 1 -60.82 -54.40 21.32
N GLY A 2 -60.51 -53.19 20.99
CA GLY A 2 -59.44 -52.84 20.03
C GLY A 2 -58.79 -51.60 20.51
N ALA A 3 -57.57 -51.71 21.09
CA ALA A 3 -56.77 -50.59 21.57
C ALA A 3 -55.93 -50.03 20.43
N SER A 4 -56.22 -48.80 20.04
CA SER A 4 -55.41 -48.06 19.08
C SER A 4 -54.22 -47.37 19.83
N ALA A 5 -53.00 -47.82 19.55
CA ALA A 5 -51.80 -47.21 20.04
C ALA A 5 -51.41 -45.98 19.15
N LEU A 6 -51.47 -44.80 19.74
CA LEU A 6 -51.09 -43.53 19.09
C LEU A 6 -49.57 -43.35 19.25
N ALA A 7 -48.79 -43.52 18.17
CA ALA A 7 -47.36 -43.27 18.18
C ALA A 7 -47.11 -41.76 17.97
N LEU A 8 -46.67 -41.06 19.02
CA LEU A 8 -46.19 -39.67 18.93
C LEU A 8 -44.75 -39.69 18.39
N ALA A 9 -44.56 -39.27 17.12
CA ALA A 9 -43.24 -39.00 16.56
C ALA A 9 -42.77 -37.63 17.04
N LEU A 10 -41.77 -37.58 17.94
CA LEU A 10 -41.05 -36.35 18.26
C LEU A 10 -40.16 -35.99 17.07
N ALA A 11 -40.61 -35.03 16.27
CA ALA A 11 -39.75 -34.33 15.31
C ALA A 11 -38.84 -33.36 16.09
N ALA A 12 -37.62 -33.77 16.39
CA ALA A 12 -36.57 -32.89 16.90
C ALA A 12 -36.20 -31.94 15.75
N GLY A 13 -36.82 -30.76 15.73
CA GLY A 13 -36.46 -29.67 14.81
C GLY A 13 -35.05 -29.17 15.13
N PHE A 14 -34.07 -29.55 14.33
CA PHE A 14 -32.78 -28.84 14.27
C PHE A 14 -33.05 -27.42 13.75
N SER A 15 -33.23 -26.47 14.66
CA SER A 15 -33.16 -25.08 14.33
C SER A 15 -31.69 -24.75 13.96
N ALA A 16 -31.38 -24.84 12.67
CA ALA A 16 -30.16 -24.27 12.19
C ALA A 16 -30.24 -22.73 12.46
N ASN A 17 -29.58 -22.31 13.50
CA ASN A 17 -29.36 -20.87 13.73
C ASN A 17 -28.59 -20.34 12.49
N ALA A 18 -29.30 -19.75 11.55
CA ALA A 18 -28.70 -18.96 10.49
C ALA A 18 -27.95 -17.80 11.17
N MET A 19 -26.66 -17.96 11.41
CA MET A 19 -25.83 -16.87 11.90
C MET A 19 -25.90 -15.72 10.88
N ALA A 20 -26.33 -14.56 11.33
CA ALA A 20 -26.40 -13.37 10.46
C ALA A 20 -24.98 -13.07 9.91
N VAL A 21 -24.88 -13.01 8.57
CA VAL A 21 -23.61 -12.67 7.90
C VAL A 21 -23.27 -11.23 8.20
N THR A 22 -22.07 -10.99 8.73
CA THR A 22 -21.56 -9.64 8.96
C THR A 22 -20.81 -9.17 7.72
N THR A 23 -21.28 -8.11 7.09
CA THR A 23 -20.61 -7.51 5.93
C THR A 23 -19.71 -6.38 6.39
N MET A 24 -18.45 -6.38 5.92
CA MET A 24 -17.45 -5.34 6.15
C MET A 24 -16.95 -4.82 4.80
N ARG A 25 -16.51 -3.56 4.76
CA ARG A 25 -15.99 -2.91 3.54
C ARG A 25 -14.50 -2.78 3.60
N ILE A 26 -13.84 -3.06 2.46
CA ILE A 26 -12.42 -2.77 2.25
C ILE A 26 -12.22 -1.94 0.99
N SER A 27 -11.37 -0.93 1.04
CA SER A 27 -11.08 -0.06 -0.12
C SER A 27 -9.60 -0.01 -0.47
N VAL A 28 -9.34 0.30 -1.75
CA VAL A 28 -8.03 0.69 -2.31
C VAL A 28 -8.19 1.88 -3.24
N SER A 29 -7.12 2.67 -3.40
CA SER A 29 -7.15 3.88 -4.24
C SER A 29 -6.87 3.61 -5.71
N ILE A 30 -6.42 2.42 -6.08
CA ILE A 30 -6.08 2.03 -7.46
C ILE A 30 -7.06 1.00 -8.02
N PRO A 31 -7.06 0.74 -9.35
CA PRO A 31 -8.03 -0.14 -9.99
C PRO A 31 -7.99 -1.60 -9.50
N GLN A 32 -9.09 -2.34 -9.71
CA GLN A 32 -9.23 -3.75 -9.34
C GLN A 32 -8.15 -4.64 -9.93
N ASN A 33 -7.78 -4.42 -11.20
CA ASN A 33 -6.76 -5.22 -11.89
C ASN A 33 -5.32 -4.91 -11.45
N SER A 34 -5.13 -4.10 -10.41
CA SER A 34 -3.83 -3.76 -9.82
C SER A 34 -3.37 -4.80 -8.79
N HIS A 35 -2.11 -4.68 -8.37
CA HIS A 35 -1.55 -5.49 -7.27
C HIS A 35 -2.28 -5.29 -5.93
N GLN A 36 -2.82 -4.10 -5.65
CA GLN A 36 -3.63 -3.86 -4.45
C GLN A 36 -5.04 -4.46 -4.60
N GLY A 37 -5.65 -4.36 -5.80
CA GLY A 37 -6.95 -4.98 -6.07
C GLY A 37 -6.90 -6.50 -5.88
N VAL A 38 -5.86 -7.15 -6.43
CA VAL A 38 -5.62 -8.60 -6.24
C VAL A 38 -5.46 -8.94 -4.75
N ALA A 39 -4.79 -8.09 -3.98
CA ALA A 39 -4.61 -8.29 -2.53
C ALA A 39 -5.93 -8.33 -1.79
N ILE A 40 -6.81 -7.31 -2.00
CA ILE A 40 -8.08 -7.23 -1.28
C ILE A 40 -9.10 -8.26 -1.76
N ASP A 41 -9.07 -8.66 -3.02
CA ASP A 41 -9.92 -9.74 -3.55
C ASP A 41 -9.54 -11.10 -2.93
N THR A 42 -8.23 -11.35 -2.79
CA THR A 42 -7.73 -12.55 -2.14
C THR A 42 -8.07 -12.54 -0.66
N PHE A 43 -7.85 -11.41 0.03
CA PHE A 43 -8.23 -11.23 1.43
C PHE A 43 -9.72 -11.51 1.66
N ALA A 44 -10.60 -10.95 0.82
CA ALA A 44 -12.04 -11.11 0.93
C ALA A 44 -12.46 -12.58 0.83
N LYS A 45 -11.93 -13.29 -0.16
CA LYS A 45 -12.19 -14.74 -0.36
C LYS A 45 -11.68 -15.57 0.82
N GLU A 46 -10.50 -15.28 1.32
CA GLU A 46 -9.91 -16.02 2.43
C GLU A 46 -10.64 -15.75 3.76
N VAL A 47 -11.11 -14.51 4.01
CA VAL A 47 -11.96 -14.23 5.19
C VAL A 47 -13.25 -15.02 5.12
N GLU A 48 -13.98 -14.96 4.00
CA GLU A 48 -15.24 -15.70 3.83
C GLU A 48 -15.06 -17.19 4.04
N LYS A 49 -14.02 -17.77 3.43
CA LYS A 49 -13.68 -19.20 3.57
C LYS A 49 -13.32 -19.58 5.01
N ARG A 50 -12.40 -18.83 5.65
CA ARG A 50 -11.88 -19.16 7.00
C ARG A 50 -12.88 -18.92 8.11
N THR A 51 -13.86 -18.06 7.87
CA THR A 51 -14.97 -17.78 8.80
C THR A 51 -16.25 -18.53 8.45
N GLU A 52 -16.19 -19.48 7.49
CA GLU A 52 -17.35 -20.31 7.07
C GLU A 52 -18.56 -19.43 6.69
N GLY A 53 -18.29 -18.29 6.04
CA GLY A 53 -19.30 -17.32 5.59
C GLY A 53 -19.87 -16.42 6.68
N ARG A 54 -19.39 -16.46 7.93
CA ARG A 54 -19.85 -15.53 9.00
C ARG A 54 -19.50 -14.06 8.68
N TYR A 55 -18.37 -13.83 8.00
CA TYR A 55 -17.95 -12.52 7.54
C TYR A 55 -17.84 -12.50 6.03
N LYS A 56 -18.38 -11.45 5.42
CA LYS A 56 -18.25 -11.14 3.98
C LYS A 56 -17.57 -9.79 3.82
N ILE A 57 -16.52 -9.75 3.01
CA ILE A 57 -15.80 -8.50 2.74
C ILE A 57 -16.24 -7.98 1.36
N GLN A 58 -16.80 -6.79 1.35
CA GLN A 58 -17.16 -6.07 0.13
C GLN A 58 -15.98 -5.19 -0.29
N THR A 59 -15.50 -5.38 -1.51
CA THR A 59 -14.29 -4.71 -2.05
C THR A 59 -14.64 -3.48 -2.88
N PHE A 60 -13.89 -2.40 -2.67
CA PHE A 60 -14.05 -1.12 -3.34
C PHE A 60 -12.72 -0.64 -3.90
N TYR A 61 -12.72 -0.09 -5.12
CA TYR A 61 -11.53 0.27 -5.88
C TYR A 61 -11.57 1.72 -6.34
N SER A 62 -10.43 2.20 -6.86
CA SER A 62 -10.32 3.51 -7.52
C SER A 62 -10.82 4.66 -6.66
N SER A 63 -10.48 4.64 -5.36
CA SER A 63 -10.89 5.67 -4.38
C SER A 63 -12.39 5.87 -4.24
N SER A 64 -13.23 4.87 -4.57
CA SER A 64 -14.70 5.00 -4.51
C SER A 64 -15.25 5.21 -3.09
N LEU A 65 -14.47 4.91 -2.04
CA LEU A 65 -14.77 5.23 -0.63
C LEU A 65 -13.84 6.31 -0.06
N GLY A 66 -13.23 7.14 -0.91
CA GLY A 66 -12.24 8.15 -0.53
C GLY A 66 -10.82 7.78 -0.93
N ALA A 67 -9.94 8.79 -0.98
CA ALA A 67 -8.52 8.61 -1.24
C ALA A 67 -7.83 7.93 -0.02
N GLU A 68 -6.53 7.58 -0.15
CA GLU A 68 -5.81 6.80 0.86
C GLU A 68 -5.87 7.42 2.28
N ARG A 69 -5.74 8.75 2.38
CA ARG A 69 -5.82 9.47 3.64
C ARG A 69 -7.23 9.41 4.22
N GLU A 70 -8.24 9.72 3.43
CA GLU A 70 -9.65 9.71 3.83
C GLU A 70 -10.12 8.30 4.23
N ALA A 71 -9.72 7.27 3.47
CA ALA A 71 -10.01 5.88 3.81
C ALA A 71 -9.33 5.44 5.11
N THR A 72 -8.08 5.89 5.37
CA THR A 72 -7.39 5.62 6.64
C THR A 72 -8.07 6.31 7.81
N GLU A 73 -8.51 7.57 7.64
CA GLU A 73 -9.28 8.30 8.64
C GLU A 73 -10.63 7.64 8.92
N ALA A 74 -11.34 7.21 7.88
CA ALA A 74 -12.60 6.48 8.01
C ALA A 74 -12.43 5.17 8.78
N VAL A 75 -11.33 4.43 8.55
CA VAL A 75 -10.98 3.24 9.34
C VAL A 75 -10.67 3.61 10.79
N GLN A 76 -9.92 4.69 11.04
CA GLN A 76 -9.62 5.15 12.40
C GLN A 76 -10.90 5.49 13.16
N LEU A 77 -11.84 6.21 12.53
CA LEU A 77 -13.11 6.63 13.12
C LEU A 77 -14.16 5.51 13.19
N GLY A 78 -13.94 4.38 12.47
CA GLY A 78 -14.87 3.24 12.44
C GLY A 78 -16.06 3.44 11.50
N THR A 79 -16.04 4.43 10.62
CA THR A 79 -17.04 4.64 9.57
C THR A 79 -16.80 3.75 8.35
N GLN A 80 -15.63 3.13 8.25
CA GLN A 80 -15.24 2.07 7.32
C GLN A 80 -14.49 1.00 8.10
N GLU A 81 -14.66 -0.28 7.74
CA GLU A 81 -14.08 -1.38 8.52
C GLU A 81 -12.61 -1.63 8.17
N LEU A 82 -12.25 -1.62 6.86
CA LEU A 82 -10.89 -1.94 6.41
C LEU A 82 -10.46 -1.03 5.23
N THR A 83 -9.13 -0.89 5.08
CA THR A 83 -8.49 -0.39 3.86
C THR A 83 -7.16 -1.10 3.64
N PHE A 84 -6.73 -1.22 2.39
CA PHE A 84 -5.37 -1.61 2.04
C PHE A 84 -4.73 -0.43 1.29
N THR A 85 -3.74 0.19 1.90
CA THR A 85 -3.23 1.48 1.47
C THR A 85 -1.71 1.50 1.42
N SER A 86 -1.11 2.38 0.62
CA SER A 86 0.32 2.67 0.70
C SER A 86 0.67 3.41 1.99
N THR A 87 1.96 3.37 2.37
CA THR A 87 2.44 4.08 3.56
C THR A 87 2.51 5.60 3.38
N GLY A 88 2.32 6.13 2.17
CA GLY A 88 2.48 7.56 1.89
C GLY A 88 1.76 8.48 2.88
N PRO A 89 0.44 8.43 3.03
CA PRO A 89 -0.29 9.29 3.97
C PRO A 89 -0.26 8.80 5.42
N ILE A 90 0.20 7.57 5.70
CA ILE A 90 0.18 6.96 7.04
C ILE A 90 0.94 7.78 8.10
N PRO A 91 2.06 8.46 7.81
CA PRO A 91 2.74 9.32 8.78
C PRO A 91 1.88 10.40 9.44
N ASN A 92 0.77 10.77 8.82
CA ASN A 92 -0.18 11.73 9.41
C ASN A 92 -1.00 11.10 10.57
N PHE A 93 -1.07 9.78 10.64
CA PHE A 93 -1.77 9.00 11.66
C PHE A 93 -0.79 8.32 12.62
N VAL A 94 0.26 7.69 12.07
CA VAL A 94 1.30 6.92 12.79
C VAL A 94 2.67 7.45 12.38
N PRO A 95 3.19 8.49 13.09
CA PRO A 95 4.44 9.16 12.71
C PRO A 95 5.67 8.25 12.66
N GLU A 96 5.66 7.15 13.40
CA GLU A 96 6.75 6.19 13.47
C GLU A 96 7.02 5.50 12.13
N VAL A 97 6.00 5.39 11.27
CA VAL A 97 6.10 4.75 9.94
C VAL A 97 6.95 5.59 8.97
N LYS A 98 7.14 6.88 9.23
CA LYS A 98 7.95 7.79 8.39
C LYS A 98 9.33 7.24 8.03
N ILE A 99 9.94 6.48 8.92
CA ILE A 99 11.30 5.95 8.72
C ILE A 99 11.38 5.05 7.48
N LEU A 100 10.28 4.38 7.11
CA LEU A 100 10.22 3.48 5.95
C LEU A 100 10.30 4.23 4.61
N ASP A 101 10.00 5.53 4.60
CA ASP A 101 9.95 6.36 3.40
C ASP A 101 11.28 7.06 3.10
N VAL A 102 12.34 6.84 3.92
CA VAL A 102 13.67 7.42 3.69
C VAL A 102 14.25 6.87 2.39
N PRO A 103 14.67 7.75 1.45
CA PRO A 103 15.23 7.31 0.17
C PRO A 103 16.44 6.39 0.35
N PHE A 104 16.54 5.38 -0.54
CA PHE A 104 17.63 4.40 -0.59
C PHE A 104 17.86 3.65 0.74
N LEU A 105 16.82 3.56 1.58
CA LEU A 105 16.87 2.82 2.84
C LEU A 105 16.93 1.31 2.60
N PHE A 106 16.15 0.83 1.63
CA PHE A 106 16.06 -0.58 1.27
C PHE A 106 16.94 -0.88 0.04
N ARG A 107 17.65 -2.02 0.09
CA ARG A 107 18.56 -2.43 -0.98
C ARG A 107 17.82 -3.01 -2.19
N ASP A 108 16.87 -3.89 -1.92
CA ASP A 108 16.10 -4.64 -2.89
C ASP A 108 14.80 -5.17 -2.29
N TYR A 109 13.97 -5.85 -3.07
CA TYR A 109 12.70 -6.43 -2.64
C TYR A 109 12.87 -7.47 -1.52
N ALA A 110 13.89 -8.32 -1.60
CA ALA A 110 14.14 -9.35 -0.59
C ALA A 110 14.46 -8.72 0.77
N HIS A 111 15.33 -7.70 0.79
CA HIS A 111 15.66 -6.94 1.99
C HIS A 111 14.42 -6.23 2.57
N ALA A 112 13.65 -5.54 1.74
CA ALA A 112 12.46 -4.82 2.19
C ALA A 112 11.42 -5.78 2.81
N ARG A 113 11.16 -6.91 2.15
CA ARG A 113 10.26 -7.94 2.64
C ARG A 113 10.76 -8.56 3.95
N ALA A 114 12.07 -8.86 4.07
CA ALA A 114 12.65 -9.39 5.30
C ALA A 114 12.51 -8.41 6.48
N VAL A 115 12.77 -7.12 6.27
CA VAL A 115 12.59 -6.08 7.30
C VAL A 115 11.14 -5.99 7.76
N LEU A 116 10.20 -5.95 6.81
CA LEU A 116 8.77 -5.73 7.10
C LEU A 116 8.09 -6.97 7.72
N ASP A 117 8.49 -8.16 7.30
CA ASP A 117 7.97 -9.41 7.87
C ASP A 117 8.63 -9.76 9.21
N GLY A 118 9.84 -9.22 9.43
CA GLY A 118 10.64 -9.43 10.62
C GLY A 118 10.24 -8.56 11.82
N PRO A 119 11.04 -8.60 12.91
CA PRO A 119 10.75 -7.90 14.15
C PRO A 119 10.55 -6.39 13.98
N ILE A 120 11.30 -5.74 13.08
CA ILE A 120 11.21 -4.29 12.83
C ILE A 120 9.82 -3.94 12.30
N GLY A 121 9.34 -4.66 11.29
CA GLY A 121 8.01 -4.45 10.73
C GLY A 121 6.91 -4.77 11.74
N GLN A 122 7.06 -5.83 12.55
CA GLN A 122 6.11 -6.18 13.59
C GLN A 122 6.01 -5.11 14.69
N GLU A 123 7.15 -4.53 15.11
CA GLU A 123 7.18 -3.40 16.04
C GLU A 123 6.41 -2.19 15.48
N LEU A 124 6.56 -1.90 14.18
CA LEU A 124 5.85 -0.80 13.54
C LEU A 124 4.35 -1.07 13.39
N LEU A 125 3.91 -2.31 13.08
CA LEU A 125 2.49 -2.66 13.06
C LEU A 125 1.80 -2.41 14.41
N GLN A 126 2.50 -2.66 15.52
CA GLN A 126 1.96 -2.45 16.86
C GLN A 126 1.70 -0.96 17.17
N LYS A 127 2.41 -0.02 16.49
CA LYS A 127 2.21 1.43 16.70
C LYS A 127 0.83 1.92 16.28
N PHE A 128 0.18 1.21 15.37
CA PHE A 128 -1.18 1.55 14.91
C PHE A 128 -2.24 1.36 16.01
N ASP A 129 -2.05 0.39 16.91
CA ASP A 129 -3.03 0.07 17.97
C ASP A 129 -3.36 1.28 18.85
N ALA A 130 -2.36 2.12 19.16
CA ALA A 130 -2.54 3.35 19.94
C ALA A 130 -3.34 4.44 19.19
N ARG A 131 -3.58 4.25 17.91
CA ARG A 131 -4.30 5.19 17.03
C ARG A 131 -5.70 4.71 16.65
N GLY A 132 -6.22 3.68 17.33
CA GLY A 132 -7.54 3.12 17.01
C GLY A 132 -7.59 2.29 15.73
N ILE A 133 -6.44 1.91 15.21
CA ILE A 133 -6.27 1.14 13.98
C ILE A 133 -5.56 -0.17 14.31
N LYS A 134 -6.04 -1.29 13.79
CA LYS A 134 -5.33 -2.57 13.79
C LYS A 134 -4.67 -2.78 12.44
N ALA A 135 -3.35 -2.77 12.41
CA ALA A 135 -2.60 -3.17 11.23
C ALA A 135 -2.44 -4.69 11.22
N LEU A 136 -2.85 -5.34 10.12
CA LEU A 136 -2.92 -6.80 10.02
C LEU A 136 -1.65 -7.39 9.40
N ALA A 137 -1.14 -6.79 8.33
CA ALA A 137 0.06 -7.24 7.62
C ALA A 137 0.63 -6.15 6.72
N TRP A 138 1.95 -6.16 6.53
CA TRP A 138 2.63 -5.36 5.52
C TRP A 138 2.51 -5.99 4.14
N GLY A 139 2.01 -5.22 3.19
CA GLY A 139 2.05 -5.53 1.76
C GLY A 139 3.11 -4.70 1.03
N GLU A 140 2.99 -4.69 -0.28
CA GLU A 140 3.97 -4.10 -1.18
C GLU A 140 3.30 -3.22 -2.24
N ASN A 141 3.83 -2.02 -2.41
CA ASN A 141 3.55 -1.18 -3.57
C ASN A 141 4.71 -1.27 -4.57
N GLY A 142 5.94 -1.31 -4.07
CA GLY A 142 7.17 -1.52 -4.84
C GLY A 142 8.16 -0.36 -4.77
N PHE A 143 9.29 -0.51 -5.50
CA PHE A 143 10.26 0.57 -5.68
C PHE A 143 9.70 1.64 -6.61
N ARG A 144 9.85 2.89 -6.20
CA ARG A 144 9.31 4.06 -6.89
C ARG A 144 10.29 4.59 -7.92
N HIS A 145 9.76 4.98 -9.07
CA HIS A 145 10.46 5.49 -10.24
C HIS A 145 9.82 6.81 -10.67
N MET A 146 10.59 7.66 -11.33
CA MET A 146 10.14 9.00 -11.72
C MET A 146 9.63 9.01 -13.16
N THR A 147 8.45 9.62 -13.39
CA THR A 147 7.97 9.94 -14.73
C THR A 147 7.77 11.45 -14.88
N ASN A 148 7.93 11.97 -16.10
CA ASN A 148 7.62 13.33 -16.43
C ASN A 148 7.30 13.52 -17.92
N SER A 149 6.71 14.66 -18.28
CA SER A 149 6.38 15.02 -19.66
C SER A 149 7.40 15.94 -20.36
N LYS A 150 8.46 16.37 -19.65
CA LYS A 150 9.38 17.41 -20.11
C LYS A 150 10.67 16.90 -20.74
N ARG A 151 11.39 15.99 -20.07
CA ARG A 151 12.73 15.54 -20.47
C ARG A 151 13.13 14.20 -19.86
N SER A 152 14.07 13.52 -20.52
CA SER A 152 14.76 12.40 -19.92
C SER A 152 15.56 12.86 -18.69
N VAL A 153 15.53 12.06 -17.63
CA VAL A 153 16.30 12.28 -16.40
C VAL A 153 17.39 11.21 -16.35
N ASN A 154 18.64 11.59 -16.63
CA ASN A 154 19.79 10.69 -16.61
C ASN A 154 20.63 10.88 -15.34
N ALA A 155 20.52 12.05 -14.73
CA ALA A 155 21.25 12.43 -13.52
C ALA A 155 20.34 13.27 -12.60
N PRO A 156 20.65 13.37 -11.28
CA PRO A 156 19.83 14.12 -10.34
C PRO A 156 19.66 15.60 -10.72
N GLU A 157 20.63 16.19 -11.40
CA GLU A 157 20.57 17.58 -11.86
C GLU A 157 19.45 17.83 -12.89
N ASP A 158 19.07 16.79 -13.66
CA ASP A 158 17.97 16.86 -14.63
C ASP A 158 16.61 17.01 -13.96
N LEU A 159 16.51 16.72 -12.66
CA LEU A 159 15.29 16.87 -11.86
C LEU A 159 15.01 18.33 -11.48
N LYS A 160 16.04 19.18 -11.50
CA LYS A 160 15.93 20.56 -11.01
C LYS A 160 14.82 21.35 -11.72
N GLY A 161 13.93 21.92 -10.91
CA GLY A 161 12.84 22.78 -11.38
C GLY A 161 11.63 22.04 -11.93
N LEU A 162 11.63 20.69 -12.02
CA LEU A 162 10.43 19.95 -12.37
C LEU A 162 9.39 20.08 -11.25
N LYS A 163 8.15 20.41 -11.62
CA LYS A 163 7.00 20.35 -10.72
C LYS A 163 6.52 18.91 -10.67
N MET A 164 6.79 18.24 -9.57
CA MET A 164 6.46 16.82 -9.45
C MET A 164 5.41 16.60 -8.36
N ARG A 165 4.35 15.91 -8.71
CA ARG A 165 3.43 15.41 -7.69
C ARG A 165 4.15 14.43 -6.78
N THR A 166 3.92 14.57 -5.50
CA THR A 166 4.33 13.61 -4.48
C THR A 166 3.14 13.20 -3.61
N MET A 167 3.32 12.13 -2.85
CA MET A 167 2.36 11.75 -1.83
C MET A 167 2.32 12.80 -0.71
N GLU A 168 1.26 12.84 0.07
CA GLU A 168 1.11 13.69 1.26
C GLU A 168 2.03 13.20 2.40
N ASN A 169 3.33 13.18 2.13
CA ASN A 169 4.37 12.62 2.98
C ASN A 169 5.51 13.62 3.17
N PRO A 170 5.78 14.06 4.41
CA PRO A 170 6.81 15.06 4.66
C PRO A 170 8.24 14.59 4.34
N VAL A 171 8.52 13.28 4.45
CA VAL A 171 9.84 12.71 4.09
C VAL A 171 10.06 12.82 2.58
N HIS A 172 9.05 12.47 1.78
CA HIS A 172 9.12 12.63 0.31
C HIS A 172 9.27 14.09 -0.08
N VAL A 173 8.48 15.00 0.50
CA VAL A 173 8.60 16.44 0.22
C VAL A 173 10.01 16.95 0.51
N GLN A 174 10.60 16.56 1.65
CA GLN A 174 11.94 16.97 2.04
C GLN A 174 13.00 16.40 1.09
N ALA A 175 12.92 15.10 0.76
CA ALA A 175 13.86 14.44 -0.14
C ALA A 175 13.82 15.05 -1.55
N TYR A 176 12.62 15.31 -2.06
CA TYR A 176 12.48 15.83 -3.43
C TYR A 176 12.92 17.29 -3.57
N LYS A 177 12.75 18.10 -2.53
CA LYS A 177 13.41 19.40 -2.46
C LYS A 177 14.94 19.27 -2.52
N GLY A 178 15.50 18.22 -1.91
CA GLY A 178 16.93 17.91 -2.00
C GLY A 178 17.42 17.64 -3.42
N PHE A 179 16.59 17.06 -4.28
CA PHE A 179 16.85 16.92 -5.72
C PHE A 179 16.62 18.20 -6.52
N GLY A 180 16.20 19.30 -5.89
CA GLY A 180 15.82 20.53 -6.60
C GLY A 180 14.46 20.45 -7.31
N ILE A 181 13.67 19.44 -7.06
CA ILE A 181 12.29 19.28 -7.50
C ILE A 181 11.40 20.30 -6.78
N ILE A 182 10.33 20.77 -7.43
CA ILE A 182 9.24 21.51 -6.81
C ILE A 182 8.13 20.50 -6.46
N PRO A 183 8.11 19.93 -5.23
CA PRO A 183 7.16 18.90 -4.86
C PRO A 183 5.77 19.50 -4.63
N THR A 184 4.74 18.86 -5.18
CA THR A 184 3.33 19.23 -5.05
C THR A 184 2.57 18.07 -4.44
N PRO A 185 2.37 18.02 -3.10
CA PRO A 185 1.60 16.98 -2.45
C PRO A 185 0.14 17.01 -2.91
N MET A 186 -0.40 15.85 -3.31
CA MET A 186 -1.82 15.70 -3.64
C MET A 186 -2.27 14.24 -3.55
N ALA A 187 -3.56 14.03 -3.34
CA ALA A 187 -4.17 12.71 -3.29
C ALA A 187 -3.99 11.97 -4.63
N PHE A 188 -3.91 10.62 -4.56
CA PHE A 188 -3.67 9.81 -5.77
C PHE A 188 -4.79 9.98 -6.83
N SER A 189 -6.04 10.14 -6.40
CA SER A 189 -7.20 10.34 -7.27
C SER A 189 -7.11 11.57 -8.18
N GLU A 190 -6.28 12.56 -7.83
CA GLU A 190 -6.11 13.82 -8.57
C GLU A 190 -4.96 13.74 -9.60
N VAL A 191 -4.05 12.76 -9.46
CA VAL A 191 -2.77 12.75 -10.18
C VAL A 191 -2.95 12.68 -11.69
N PHE A 192 -3.80 11.79 -12.21
CA PHE A 192 -3.97 11.64 -13.65
C PHE A 192 -4.42 12.95 -14.30
N THR A 193 -5.42 13.60 -13.71
CA THR A 193 -5.94 14.88 -14.20
C THR A 193 -4.89 16.00 -14.10
N ALA A 194 -4.15 16.07 -12.98
CA ALA A 194 -3.09 17.06 -12.81
C ALA A 194 -1.95 16.90 -13.83
N LEU A 195 -1.58 15.66 -14.16
CA LEU A 195 -0.60 15.36 -15.22
C LEU A 195 -1.15 15.71 -16.60
N GLN A 196 -2.39 15.35 -16.90
CA GLN A 196 -3.04 15.62 -18.18
C GLN A 196 -3.18 17.13 -18.45
N GLN A 197 -3.51 17.91 -17.43
CA GLN A 197 -3.64 19.36 -17.53
C GLN A 197 -2.29 20.09 -17.46
N GLY A 198 -1.18 19.40 -17.15
CA GLY A 198 0.14 20.01 -16.98
C GLY A 198 0.27 20.88 -15.73
N THR A 199 -0.61 20.72 -14.74
CA THR A 199 -0.50 21.38 -13.43
C THR A 199 0.78 20.94 -12.72
N VAL A 200 1.16 19.66 -12.91
CA VAL A 200 2.47 19.11 -12.57
C VAL A 200 3.13 18.51 -13.80
N ASP A 201 4.46 18.54 -13.83
CA ASP A 201 5.25 18.01 -14.96
C ASP A 201 5.39 16.50 -14.88
N GLY A 202 5.34 15.95 -13.67
CA GLY A 202 5.56 14.54 -13.44
C GLY A 202 5.08 14.06 -12.09
N GLN A 203 5.33 12.78 -11.84
CA GLN A 203 5.04 12.07 -10.62
C GLN A 203 6.09 10.97 -10.39
N GLU A 204 5.99 10.25 -9.29
CA GLU A 204 6.80 9.09 -9.00
C GLU A 204 5.93 8.00 -8.36
N ASN A 205 6.11 6.78 -8.84
CA ASN A 205 5.38 5.59 -8.36
C ASN A 205 6.13 4.31 -8.79
N PRO A 206 5.78 3.15 -8.20
CA PRO A 206 6.21 1.86 -8.70
C PRO A 206 5.65 1.56 -10.11
N LEU A 207 6.34 0.70 -10.85
CA LEU A 207 5.95 0.32 -12.21
C LEU A 207 4.52 -0.25 -12.27
N SER A 208 4.14 -1.06 -11.29
CA SER A 208 2.78 -1.62 -11.17
C SER A 208 1.69 -0.54 -11.06
N VAL A 209 1.99 0.59 -10.40
CA VAL A 209 1.07 1.73 -10.33
C VAL A 209 1.08 2.53 -11.62
N ILE A 210 2.26 2.81 -12.20
CA ILE A 210 2.39 3.54 -13.47
C ILE A 210 1.57 2.86 -14.57
N THR A 211 1.65 1.53 -14.66
CA THR A 211 0.90 0.74 -15.65
C THR A 211 -0.59 0.68 -15.35
N SER A 212 -0.98 0.35 -14.11
CA SER A 212 -2.40 0.19 -13.77
C SER A 212 -3.17 1.51 -13.80
N ALA A 213 -2.52 2.64 -13.46
CA ALA A 213 -3.09 3.98 -13.55
C ALA A 213 -2.97 4.61 -14.96
N LYS A 214 -2.39 3.89 -15.93
CA LYS A 214 -2.23 4.33 -17.33
C LYS A 214 -1.49 5.67 -17.45
N PHE A 215 -0.48 5.90 -16.63
CA PHE A 215 0.30 7.15 -16.70
C PHE A 215 1.09 7.30 -17.99
N ASP A 216 1.29 6.20 -18.73
CA ASP A 216 1.82 6.22 -20.10
C ASP A 216 1.02 7.13 -21.06
N GLN A 217 -0.27 7.36 -20.80
CA GLN A 217 -1.12 8.23 -21.59
C GLN A 217 -0.86 9.74 -21.38
N VAL A 218 -0.26 10.10 -20.23
CA VAL A 218 -0.05 11.49 -19.81
C VAL A 218 1.40 11.81 -19.44
N GLN A 219 2.30 10.81 -19.54
CA GLN A 219 3.73 10.95 -19.24
C GLN A 219 4.56 10.38 -20.38
N LYS A 220 5.65 11.07 -20.71
CA LYS A 220 6.51 10.72 -21.86
C LYS A 220 7.80 10.03 -21.45
N TYR A 221 8.37 10.40 -20.32
CA TYR A 221 9.67 9.92 -19.86
C TYR A 221 9.51 9.15 -18.56
N LEU A 222 10.20 8.01 -18.47
CA LEU A 222 10.32 7.19 -17.26
C LEU A 222 11.80 7.00 -16.95
N THR A 223 12.19 7.22 -15.70
CA THR A 223 13.55 6.95 -15.20
C THR A 223 13.48 5.98 -14.03
N LEU A 224 14.19 4.85 -14.15
CA LEU A 224 14.18 3.77 -13.15
C LEU A 224 15.13 4.10 -11.98
N THR A 225 14.76 5.10 -11.19
CA THR A 225 15.57 5.56 -10.06
C THR A 225 15.58 4.59 -8.89
N GLY A 226 14.45 3.91 -8.61
CA GLY A 226 14.31 3.03 -7.45
C GLY A 226 14.64 3.73 -6.14
N HIS A 227 14.35 5.03 -6.03
CA HIS A 227 14.82 5.91 -4.96
C HIS A 227 14.12 5.69 -3.62
N VAL A 228 12.92 5.15 -3.60
CA VAL A 228 12.14 4.81 -2.40
C VAL A 228 11.46 3.47 -2.61
N TYR A 229 11.51 2.59 -1.60
CA TYR A 229 10.62 1.45 -1.52
C TYR A 229 9.36 1.88 -0.77
N SER A 230 8.21 1.58 -1.32
CA SER A 230 6.90 1.96 -0.76
C SER A 230 6.16 0.71 -0.30
N PRO A 231 6.02 0.48 1.01
CA PRO A 231 5.15 -0.57 1.53
C PRO A 231 3.67 -0.24 1.32
N CYS A 232 2.83 -1.28 1.41
CA CYS A 232 1.41 -1.17 1.69
C CYS A 232 1.10 -1.81 3.05
N VAL A 233 -0.07 -1.54 3.58
CA VAL A 233 -0.50 -2.12 4.85
C VAL A 233 -2.01 -2.39 4.85
N PHE A 234 -2.40 -3.58 5.30
CA PHE A 234 -3.80 -3.89 5.63
C PHE A 234 -4.15 -3.25 6.97
N LEU A 235 -5.15 -2.38 6.96
CA LEU A 235 -5.64 -1.68 8.13
C LEU A 235 -7.09 -2.07 8.41
N MET A 236 -7.43 -2.26 9.67
CA MET A 236 -8.77 -2.51 10.15
C MET A 236 -9.08 -1.58 11.32
N ASN A 237 -10.34 -1.15 11.45
CA ASN A 237 -10.77 -0.45 12.66
C ASN A 237 -10.51 -1.32 13.88
N LYS A 238 -9.79 -0.77 14.86
CA LYS A 238 -9.40 -1.54 16.05
C LYS A 238 -10.59 -2.03 16.85
N GLY A 239 -11.62 -1.19 17.01
CA GLY A 239 -12.83 -1.57 17.73
C GLY A 239 -13.60 -2.71 17.05
N ALA A 240 -13.62 -2.74 15.71
CA ALA A 240 -14.19 -3.84 14.95
C ALA A 240 -13.35 -5.12 15.09
N PHE A 241 -12.02 -5.02 15.01
CA PHE A 241 -11.11 -6.16 15.22
C PHE A 241 -11.22 -6.74 16.63
N ASP A 242 -11.28 -5.90 17.66
CA ASP A 242 -11.34 -6.33 19.06
C ASP A 242 -12.62 -7.13 19.37
N LYS A 243 -13.73 -6.84 18.68
CA LYS A 243 -15.01 -7.56 18.79
C LYS A 243 -15.01 -8.94 18.14
N LEU A 244 -14.04 -9.25 17.29
CA LEU A 244 -13.92 -10.58 16.67
C LEU A 244 -13.62 -11.63 17.75
N SER A 245 -14.12 -12.84 17.54
CA SER A 245 -13.70 -14.00 18.35
C SER A 245 -12.19 -14.27 18.15
N ALA A 246 -11.59 -15.03 19.06
CA ALA A 246 -10.17 -15.41 18.90
C ALA A 246 -9.91 -16.16 17.60
N ALA A 247 -10.83 -17.04 17.19
CA ALA A 247 -10.74 -17.77 15.92
C ALA A 247 -10.86 -16.83 14.72
N ASP A 248 -11.80 -15.87 14.75
CA ASP A 248 -11.99 -14.93 13.67
C ASP A 248 -10.82 -13.94 13.56
N LYS A 249 -10.23 -13.48 14.68
CA LYS A 249 -8.99 -12.70 14.69
C LYS A 249 -7.88 -13.42 13.94
N THR A 250 -7.69 -14.71 14.22
CA THR A 250 -6.73 -15.56 13.52
C THR A 250 -7.06 -15.65 12.03
N ALA A 251 -8.34 -15.88 11.69
CA ALA A 251 -8.79 -15.97 10.31
C ALA A 251 -8.49 -14.69 9.50
N PHE A 252 -8.73 -13.49 10.08
CA PHE A 252 -8.44 -12.21 9.44
C PHE A 252 -6.93 -11.98 9.26
N LEU A 253 -6.11 -12.32 10.25
CA LEU A 253 -4.66 -12.21 10.17
C LEU A 253 -4.08 -13.15 9.09
N GLU A 254 -4.54 -14.40 9.03
CA GLU A 254 -4.10 -15.34 8.01
C GLU A 254 -4.60 -14.95 6.61
N ALA A 255 -5.84 -14.44 6.49
CA ALA A 255 -6.36 -13.91 5.24
C ALA A 255 -5.52 -12.72 4.74
N ALA A 256 -5.08 -11.82 5.64
CA ALA A 256 -4.20 -10.72 5.28
C ALA A 256 -2.85 -11.20 4.75
N LYS A 257 -2.27 -12.26 5.32
CA LYS A 257 -1.02 -12.87 4.82
C LYS A 257 -1.19 -13.44 3.41
N GLU A 258 -2.32 -14.12 3.13
CA GLU A 258 -2.59 -14.63 1.77
C GLU A 258 -2.81 -13.48 0.77
N GLY A 259 -3.52 -12.42 1.19
CA GLY A 259 -3.65 -11.19 0.40
C GLY A 259 -2.30 -10.56 0.08
N VAL A 260 -1.39 -10.47 1.04
CA VAL A 260 -0.02 -9.96 0.85
C VAL A 260 0.78 -10.85 -0.09
N LYS A 261 0.66 -12.18 0.04
CA LYS A 261 1.32 -13.11 -0.87
C LYS A 261 0.88 -12.91 -2.32
N ALA A 262 -0.42 -12.80 -2.57
CA ALA A 262 -0.97 -12.52 -3.89
C ALA A 262 -0.53 -11.14 -4.42
N ASN A 263 -0.49 -10.13 -3.56
CA ASN A 263 0.02 -8.79 -3.84
C ASN A 263 1.47 -8.81 -4.34
N ARG A 264 2.38 -9.43 -3.59
CA ARG A 264 3.82 -9.53 -3.93
C ARG A 264 4.05 -10.32 -5.21
N MET A 265 3.34 -11.43 -5.41
CA MET A 265 3.41 -12.20 -6.67
C MET A 265 3.01 -11.35 -7.88
N ARG A 266 1.99 -10.50 -7.71
CA ARG A 266 1.56 -9.60 -8.77
C ARG A 266 2.59 -8.49 -9.01
N VAL A 267 3.19 -7.90 -7.98
CA VAL A 267 4.28 -6.92 -8.13
C VAL A 267 5.47 -7.56 -8.85
N ASP A 268 5.89 -8.77 -8.46
CA ASP A 268 7.00 -9.48 -9.10
C ASP A 268 6.73 -9.75 -10.61
N SER A 269 5.47 -10.00 -10.97
CA SER A 269 5.05 -10.17 -12.37
C SER A 269 5.05 -8.85 -13.13
N ASP A 270 4.50 -7.80 -12.53
CA ASP A 270 4.41 -6.48 -13.14
C ASP A 270 5.82 -5.89 -13.39
N GLU A 271 6.74 -6.00 -12.43
CA GLU A 271 8.13 -5.53 -12.56
C GLU A 271 8.86 -6.15 -13.76
N LYS A 272 8.60 -7.42 -14.06
CA LYS A 272 9.23 -8.12 -15.21
C LYS A 272 8.74 -7.61 -16.56
N MET A 273 7.50 -7.16 -16.66
CA MET A 273 6.84 -6.84 -17.93
C MET A 273 6.71 -5.34 -18.18
N ALA A 274 6.62 -4.52 -17.13
CA ALA A 274 6.21 -3.13 -17.23
C ALA A 274 7.12 -2.27 -18.10
N VAL A 275 8.44 -2.46 -18.04
CA VAL A 275 9.39 -1.65 -18.83
C VAL A 275 9.19 -1.87 -20.33
N ALA A 276 9.04 -3.13 -20.75
CA ALA A 276 8.79 -3.45 -22.15
C ALA A 276 7.43 -2.93 -22.62
N ASP A 277 6.39 -3.08 -21.79
CA ASP A 277 5.03 -2.59 -22.07
C ASP A 277 5.02 -1.06 -22.21
N LEU A 278 5.63 -0.32 -21.26
CA LEU A 278 5.68 1.14 -21.27
C LEU A 278 6.48 1.67 -22.47
N ARG A 279 7.56 1.00 -22.90
CA ARG A 279 8.27 1.33 -24.14
C ARG A 279 7.40 1.10 -25.38
N ALA A 280 6.70 -0.03 -25.44
CA ALA A 280 5.78 -0.34 -26.53
C ALA A 280 4.62 0.68 -26.63
N LYS A 281 4.22 1.29 -25.51
CA LYS A 281 3.25 2.38 -25.41
C LYS A 281 3.85 3.77 -25.71
N GLY A 282 5.11 3.86 -26.08
CA GLY A 282 5.76 5.09 -26.54
C GLY A 282 6.48 5.88 -25.46
N MET A 283 6.66 5.37 -24.24
CA MET A 283 7.48 6.04 -23.23
C MET A 283 8.98 5.89 -23.54
N THR A 284 9.72 6.97 -23.39
CA THR A 284 11.19 6.96 -23.38
C THR A 284 11.65 6.54 -21.99
N VAL A 285 12.32 5.39 -21.89
CA VAL A 285 12.75 4.81 -20.62
C VAL A 285 14.26 4.91 -20.45
N VAL A 286 14.69 5.56 -19.37
CA VAL A 286 16.06 5.53 -18.84
C VAL A 286 16.09 4.42 -17.78
N ASP A 287 16.62 3.25 -18.15
CA ASP A 287 16.61 2.05 -17.30
C ASP A 287 17.89 1.87 -16.48
N GLN A 288 18.94 2.60 -16.80
CA GLN A 288 20.19 2.59 -16.03
C GLN A 288 20.58 4.00 -15.61
N VAL A 289 20.64 4.22 -14.31
CA VAL A 289 21.12 5.46 -13.70
C VAL A 289 22.19 5.14 -12.67
N ASP A 290 23.11 6.05 -12.46
CA ASP A 290 24.03 5.98 -11.33
C ASP A 290 23.28 6.28 -10.03
N LYS A 291 22.79 5.23 -9.37
CA LYS A 291 22.06 5.35 -8.10
C LYS A 291 22.91 6.00 -7.00
N THR A 292 24.22 5.81 -7.01
CA THR A 292 25.14 6.43 -6.05
C THR A 292 25.14 7.95 -6.21
N ARG A 293 25.09 8.43 -7.43
CA ARG A 293 24.98 9.89 -7.73
C ARG A 293 23.66 10.47 -7.22
N PHE A 294 22.54 9.76 -7.45
CA PHE A 294 21.23 10.16 -6.89
C PHE A 294 21.24 10.17 -5.37
N GLN A 295 21.84 9.15 -4.75
CA GLN A 295 21.97 9.08 -3.29
C GLN A 295 22.84 10.21 -2.76
N SER A 296 23.97 10.49 -3.39
CA SER A 296 24.90 11.55 -2.99
C SER A 296 24.27 12.94 -3.06
N ALA A 297 23.36 13.18 -4.01
CA ALA A 297 22.62 14.43 -4.11
C ALA A 297 21.75 14.71 -2.86
N LEU A 298 21.37 13.66 -2.12
CA LEU A 298 20.59 13.77 -0.89
C LEU A 298 21.43 13.81 0.40
N THR A 299 22.77 13.88 0.32
CA THR A 299 23.63 13.91 1.50
C THR A 299 23.22 14.97 2.54
N PRO A 300 22.88 16.22 2.17
CA PRO A 300 22.43 17.22 3.14
C PRO A 300 21.12 16.83 3.83
N VAL A 301 20.21 16.17 3.10
CA VAL A 301 18.90 15.73 3.61
C VAL A 301 19.04 14.54 4.57
N TYR A 302 20.02 13.65 4.32
CA TYR A 302 20.27 12.52 5.22
C TYR A 302 20.68 12.93 6.62
N ALA A 303 21.43 14.03 6.77
CA ALA A 303 21.78 14.56 8.10
C ALA A 303 20.51 14.94 8.90
N ASP A 304 19.48 15.44 8.24
CA ASP A 304 18.22 15.74 8.89
C ASP A 304 17.42 14.47 9.22
N PHE A 305 17.43 13.46 8.35
CA PHE A 305 16.80 12.18 8.62
C PHE A 305 17.50 11.45 9.80
N GLU A 306 18.83 11.52 9.90
CA GLU A 306 19.55 10.98 11.06
C GLU A 306 19.18 11.67 12.38
N LYS A 307 18.97 13.01 12.36
CA LYS A 307 18.46 13.73 13.53
C LYS A 307 17.02 13.34 13.87
N GLN A 308 16.16 13.15 12.85
CA GLN A 308 14.75 12.86 13.03
C GLN A 308 14.50 11.44 13.52
N PHE A 309 15.17 10.44 12.92
CA PHE A 309 14.91 9.02 13.18
C PHE A 309 15.90 8.35 14.07
N GLY A 310 17.07 8.98 14.29
CA GLY A 310 18.23 8.39 14.95
C GLY A 310 19.03 7.49 13.99
N LYS A 311 20.33 7.74 13.93
CA LYS A 311 21.26 6.95 13.09
C LYS A 311 21.14 5.45 13.36
N ALA A 312 21.07 5.05 14.64
CA ALA A 312 20.96 3.64 15.03
C ALA A 312 19.72 2.94 14.46
N ASN A 313 18.57 3.63 14.41
CA ASN A 313 17.34 3.07 13.84
C ASN A 313 17.43 2.91 12.32
N LEU A 314 18.01 3.89 11.62
CA LEU A 314 18.27 3.80 10.19
C LEU A 314 19.24 2.66 9.86
N ASP A 315 20.33 2.55 10.63
CA ASP A 315 21.33 1.50 10.45
C ASP A 315 20.75 0.10 10.79
N ARG A 316 19.85 0.00 11.77
CA ARG A 316 19.13 -1.24 12.10
C ARG A 316 18.33 -1.76 10.88
N ILE A 317 17.70 -0.85 10.14
CA ILE A 317 16.98 -1.22 8.92
C ILE A 317 17.97 -1.53 7.79
N ARG A 318 18.92 -0.64 7.49
CA ARG A 318 19.87 -0.80 6.38
C ARG A 318 20.67 -2.11 6.46
N ASN A 319 21.06 -2.50 7.68
CA ASN A 319 21.92 -3.66 7.94
C ASN A 319 21.15 -4.94 8.26
N TYR A 320 19.81 -4.91 8.20
CA TYR A 320 19.00 -6.09 8.44
C TYR A 320 19.31 -7.17 7.38
N LYS A 321 19.44 -8.44 7.85
CA LYS A 321 19.82 -9.60 7.03
C LYS A 321 18.63 -10.49 6.72
#